data_ca3574634849a83c29741c76c79b191f
#
_entry.id   ca3574634849a83c29741c76c79b191f
#
_cell.length_a   1.000
_cell.length_b   1.000
_cell.length_c   1.000
_cell.angle_alpha   90.00
_cell.angle_beta   90.00
_cell.angle_gamma   90.00
#
_symmetry.space_group_name_H-M   'P 1'
#
loop_
_entity.id
_entity.type
_entity.pdbx_description
1 polymer ?
#
loop_
_entity_poly.entity_id
_entity_poly.type
_entity_poly.pdbx_seq_one_letter_code
_entity_poly.pdbx_strand_id
1 'polypeptide(L)'
;GGLFPDAWIDFYYAPLWLCLAFAFPILLIIHDDDVRRRLHYLRLNLLVWVVLGNVLAILFASAGPVFHARTGDAAQFAEVTAFLHSQRAVMPDIIHIQDHLWEQHRQGMLGTGISAFPSLHVAAAIVPVVYALERWRWRALPLLLHPLIVQY
;
A
#
# COMPACT_ATOMS: atom_id res chain seq x y z
N GLY A 1 2.51 13.35 -18.61
CA GLY A 1 2.14 11.95 -18.68
C GLY A 1 3.15 11.12 -17.93
N GLY A 2 2.65 10.26 -17.02
CA GLY A 2 3.50 9.34 -16.26
C GLY A 2 4.09 8.25 -17.16
N LEU A 3 5.03 7.47 -16.59
CA LEU A 3 5.67 6.33 -17.24
C LEU A 3 4.67 5.20 -17.61
N PHE A 4 3.55 5.13 -16.89
CA PHE A 4 2.52 4.11 -17.09
C PHE A 4 1.15 4.78 -17.36
N PRO A 5 0.26 4.11 -18.12
CA PRO A 5 -1.13 4.54 -18.26
C PRO A 5 -1.84 4.53 -16.90
N ASP A 6 -2.65 5.55 -16.61
CA ASP A 6 -3.32 5.70 -15.32
C ASP A 6 -4.23 4.51 -14.94
N ALA A 7 -4.90 3.89 -15.93
CA ALA A 7 -5.68 2.67 -15.72
C ALA A 7 -4.84 1.46 -15.25
N TRP A 8 -3.57 1.40 -15.65
CA TRP A 8 -2.63 0.38 -15.16
C TRP A 8 -2.22 0.63 -13.71
N ILE A 9 -2.07 1.90 -13.33
CA ILE A 9 -1.77 2.28 -11.94
C ILE A 9 -2.94 1.91 -11.05
N ASP A 10 -4.17 2.19 -11.47
CA ASP A 10 -5.39 1.83 -10.73
C ASP A 10 -5.50 0.32 -10.50
N PHE A 11 -5.36 -0.47 -11.56
CA PHE A 11 -5.37 -1.94 -11.47
C PHE A 11 -4.23 -2.49 -10.59
N TYR A 12 -3.02 -1.93 -10.71
CA TYR A 12 -1.86 -2.39 -9.96
C TYR A 12 -1.98 -2.04 -8.47
N TYR A 13 -2.38 -0.79 -8.18
CA TYR A 13 -2.40 -0.26 -6.83
C TYR A 13 -3.55 -0.81 -5.98
N ALA A 14 -4.72 -1.03 -6.55
CA ALA A 14 -5.87 -1.52 -5.80
C ALA A 14 -6.03 -3.05 -5.90
N PRO A 15 -6.57 -3.66 -6.98
CA PRO A 15 -6.88 -5.08 -6.96
C PRO A 15 -5.64 -5.97 -6.90
N LEU A 16 -4.58 -5.67 -7.66
CA LEU A 16 -3.40 -6.53 -7.67
C LEU A 16 -2.64 -6.47 -6.35
N TRP A 17 -2.46 -5.29 -5.78
CA TRP A 17 -1.80 -5.13 -4.48
C TRP A 17 -2.57 -5.86 -3.37
N LEU A 18 -3.90 -5.72 -3.31
CA LEU A 18 -4.73 -6.44 -2.34
C LEU A 18 -4.58 -7.96 -2.47
N CYS A 19 -4.60 -8.48 -3.70
CA CYS A 19 -4.36 -9.91 -3.94
C CYS A 19 -3.00 -10.35 -3.42
N LEU A 20 -1.93 -9.60 -3.69
CA LEU A 20 -0.60 -9.92 -3.20
C LEU A 20 -0.49 -9.80 -1.68
N ALA A 21 -1.10 -8.80 -1.07
CA ALA A 21 -1.02 -8.57 0.37
C ALA A 21 -1.76 -9.67 1.18
N PHE A 22 -2.89 -10.18 0.67
CA PHE A 22 -3.73 -11.12 1.42
C PHE A 22 -3.70 -12.55 0.90
N ALA A 23 -3.72 -12.77 -0.42
CA ALA A 23 -3.72 -14.12 -0.98
C ALA A 23 -2.33 -14.75 -0.95
N PHE A 24 -1.26 -13.99 -1.15
CA PHE A 24 0.10 -14.51 -1.18
C PHE A 24 0.53 -15.19 0.15
N PRO A 25 0.28 -14.62 1.35
CA PRO A 25 0.54 -15.31 2.61
C PRO A 25 -0.13 -16.70 2.71
N ILE A 26 -1.37 -16.80 2.24
CA ILE A 26 -2.13 -18.06 2.26
C ILE A 26 -1.51 -19.09 1.31
N LEU A 27 -1.22 -18.69 0.09
CA LEU A 27 -0.57 -19.55 -0.91
C LEU A 27 0.79 -20.03 -0.44
N LEU A 28 1.54 -19.17 0.24
CA LEU A 28 2.85 -19.47 0.78
C LEU A 28 2.78 -20.52 1.88
N ILE A 29 1.82 -20.41 2.80
CA ILE A 29 1.62 -21.41 3.87
C ILE A 29 1.31 -22.79 3.28
N ILE A 30 0.54 -22.83 2.19
CA ILE A 30 0.12 -24.09 1.55
C ILE A 30 1.25 -24.72 0.73
N HIS A 31 2.10 -23.95 0.07
CA HIS A 31 3.00 -24.43 -0.98
C HIS A 31 4.49 -24.39 -0.63
N ASP A 32 4.87 -23.82 0.49
CA ASP A 32 6.27 -23.79 0.91
C ASP A 32 6.53 -24.76 2.08
N ASP A 33 7.32 -25.79 1.85
CA ASP A 33 7.67 -26.78 2.86
C ASP A 33 8.72 -26.30 3.86
N ASP A 34 9.43 -25.20 3.56
CA ASP A 34 10.44 -24.63 4.46
C ASP A 34 9.78 -23.83 5.59
N VAL A 35 9.70 -24.45 6.76
CA VAL A 35 9.10 -23.86 7.96
C VAL A 35 9.80 -22.58 8.40
N ARG A 36 11.14 -22.49 8.26
CA ARG A 36 11.90 -21.29 8.67
C ARG A 36 11.53 -20.10 7.78
N ARG A 37 11.47 -20.28 6.48
CA ARG A 37 11.12 -19.25 5.52
C ARG A 37 9.67 -18.81 5.68
N ARG A 38 8.73 -19.76 5.88
CA ARG A 38 7.33 -19.43 6.21
C ARG A 38 7.21 -18.59 7.47
N LEU A 39 7.87 -19.00 8.55
CA LEU A 39 7.83 -18.27 9.83
C LEU A 39 8.47 -16.89 9.71
N HIS A 40 9.57 -16.76 8.97
CA HIS A 40 10.20 -15.48 8.73
C HIS A 40 9.26 -14.54 7.97
N TYR A 41 8.66 -15.00 6.88
CA TYR A 41 7.67 -14.23 6.14
C TYR A 41 6.49 -13.78 7.02
N LEU A 42 5.88 -14.70 7.77
CA LEU A 42 4.74 -14.40 8.63
C LEU A 42 5.09 -13.39 9.74
N ARG A 43 6.29 -13.49 10.31
CA ARG A 43 6.79 -12.52 11.30
C ARG A 43 6.95 -11.13 10.68
N LEU A 44 7.57 -11.04 9.51
CA LEU A 44 7.71 -9.77 8.79
C LEU A 44 6.35 -9.18 8.43
N ASN A 45 5.43 -10.01 7.92
CA ASN A 45 4.09 -9.58 7.58
C ASN A 45 3.33 -9.06 8.82
N LEU A 46 3.37 -9.80 9.93
CA LEU A 46 2.78 -9.38 11.20
C LEU A 46 3.38 -8.05 11.70
N LEU A 47 4.71 -7.91 11.63
CA LEU A 47 5.42 -6.70 12.04
C LEU A 47 4.98 -5.50 11.19
N VAL A 48 4.88 -5.67 9.88
CA VAL A 48 4.39 -4.61 8.97
C VAL A 48 2.96 -4.22 9.35
N TRP A 49 2.03 -5.16 9.46
CA TRP A 49 0.64 -4.84 9.74
C TRP A 49 0.39 -4.31 11.15
N VAL A 50 1.03 -4.88 12.18
CA VAL A 50 0.82 -4.48 13.57
C VAL A 50 1.65 -3.25 13.93
N VAL A 51 2.96 -3.29 13.69
CA VAL A 51 3.84 -2.20 14.16
C VAL A 51 3.76 -0.99 13.21
N LEU A 52 3.96 -1.19 11.90
CA LEU A 52 3.91 -0.06 10.96
C LEU A 52 2.46 0.41 10.74
N GLY A 53 1.55 -0.52 10.47
CA GLY A 53 0.18 -0.21 10.07
C GLY A 53 -0.71 0.30 11.21
N ASN A 54 -0.40 -0.04 12.47
CA ASN A 54 -1.18 0.43 13.61
C ASN A 54 -0.34 1.30 14.56
N VAL A 55 0.72 0.78 15.16
CA VAL A 55 1.46 1.51 16.20
C VAL A 55 2.10 2.77 15.65
N LEU A 56 2.95 2.65 14.62
CA LEU A 56 3.64 3.80 14.05
C LEU A 56 2.70 4.72 13.27
N ALA A 57 1.70 4.17 12.60
CA ALA A 57 0.70 4.98 11.90
C ALA A 57 -0.12 5.86 12.86
N ILE A 58 -0.40 5.38 14.08
CA ILE A 58 -1.05 6.20 15.12
C ILE A 58 -0.08 7.22 15.71
N LEU A 59 1.15 6.81 16.04
CA LEU A 59 2.15 7.69 16.66
C LEU A 59 2.60 8.82 15.73
N PHE A 60 2.71 8.55 14.45
CA PHE A 60 3.15 9.50 13.42
C PHE A 60 2.02 9.89 12.47
N ALA A 61 0.77 9.84 12.95
CA ALA A 61 -0.40 10.13 12.13
C ALA A 61 -0.25 11.45 11.38
N SER A 62 -0.10 11.38 10.07
CA SER A 62 0.01 12.53 9.17
C SER A 62 -0.91 12.33 7.99
N ALA A 63 -1.80 13.29 7.75
CA ALA A 63 -2.60 13.29 6.53
C ALA A 63 -1.67 13.45 5.32
N GLY A 64 -1.73 12.49 4.40
CA GLY A 64 -0.97 12.57 3.15
C GLY A 64 -1.47 13.69 2.24
N PRO A 65 -0.74 14.00 1.15
CA PRO A 65 -1.11 15.03 0.20
C PRO A 65 -2.56 14.93 -0.29
N VAL A 66 -3.05 13.72 -0.46
CA VAL A 66 -4.42 13.41 -0.91
C VAL A 66 -5.50 13.92 0.06
N PHE A 67 -5.24 13.85 1.36
CA PHE A 67 -6.21 14.26 2.40
C PHE A 67 -5.90 15.65 2.97
N HIS A 68 -4.78 16.25 2.57
CA HIS A 68 -4.32 17.53 3.14
C HIS A 68 -5.34 18.66 2.95
N ALA A 69 -5.94 18.74 1.76
CA ALA A 69 -6.99 19.72 1.48
C ALA A 69 -8.25 19.55 2.35
N ARG A 70 -8.45 18.36 2.92
CA ARG A 70 -9.60 18.06 3.81
C ARG A 70 -9.28 18.29 5.29
N THR A 71 -7.99 18.39 5.66
CA THR A 71 -7.51 18.50 7.06
C THR A 71 -6.89 19.84 7.38
N GLY A 72 -6.48 20.64 6.41
CA GLY A 72 -5.72 21.87 6.62
C GLY A 72 -5.72 22.81 5.42
N ASP A 73 -4.55 23.31 5.04
CA ASP A 73 -4.40 24.27 3.94
C ASP A 73 -4.58 23.60 2.58
N ALA A 74 -5.70 23.89 1.94
CA ALA A 74 -6.03 23.38 0.61
C ALA A 74 -5.07 23.88 -0.49
N ALA A 75 -4.34 24.99 -0.27
CA ALA A 75 -3.47 25.59 -1.28
C ALA A 75 -2.18 24.77 -1.49
N GLN A 76 -1.64 24.15 -0.44
CA GLN A 76 -0.35 23.48 -0.49
C GLN A 76 -0.29 22.30 -1.48
N PHE A 77 -1.41 21.58 -1.66
CA PHE A 77 -1.50 20.43 -2.57
C PHE A 77 -2.67 20.55 -3.58
N ALA A 78 -2.97 21.80 -3.98
CA ALA A 78 -4.08 22.08 -4.91
C ALA A 78 -3.94 21.34 -6.25
N GLU A 79 -2.72 21.23 -6.78
CA GLU A 79 -2.44 20.51 -8.02
C GLU A 79 -2.74 19.00 -7.90
N VAL A 80 -2.35 18.37 -6.78
CA VAL A 80 -2.63 16.95 -6.51
C VAL A 80 -4.14 16.72 -6.42
N THR A 81 -4.85 17.61 -5.72
CA THR A 81 -6.30 17.54 -5.58
C THR A 81 -7.00 17.70 -6.93
N ALA A 82 -6.59 18.67 -7.73
CA ALA A 82 -7.13 18.90 -9.09
C ALA A 82 -6.85 17.71 -10.00
N PHE A 83 -5.63 17.14 -9.94
CA PHE A 83 -5.26 15.95 -10.69
C PHE A 83 -6.18 14.78 -10.34
N LEU A 84 -6.33 14.43 -9.06
CA LEU A 84 -7.19 13.34 -8.61
C LEU A 84 -8.65 13.54 -9.05
N HIS A 85 -9.19 14.75 -8.98
CA HIS A 85 -10.53 15.04 -9.48
C HIS A 85 -10.67 14.81 -10.98
N SER A 86 -9.65 15.14 -11.77
CA SER A 86 -9.64 14.90 -13.22
C SER A 86 -9.56 13.40 -13.57
N GLN A 87 -9.02 12.58 -12.69
CA GLN A 87 -8.78 11.15 -12.93
C GLN A 87 -9.93 10.22 -12.43
N ARG A 88 -11.03 10.78 -11.91
CA ARG A 88 -12.16 9.97 -11.39
C ARG A 88 -12.70 8.91 -12.34
N ALA A 89 -12.70 9.20 -13.64
CA ALA A 89 -13.18 8.26 -14.65
C ALA A 89 -12.15 7.19 -15.06
N VAL A 90 -10.86 7.47 -14.83
CA VAL A 90 -9.73 6.60 -15.24
C VAL A 90 -9.23 5.73 -14.12
N MET A 91 -9.29 6.22 -12.87
CA MET A 91 -8.84 5.52 -11.67
C MET A 91 -9.97 5.43 -10.62
N PRO A 92 -11.09 4.75 -10.93
CA PRO A 92 -12.24 4.72 -10.04
C PRO A 92 -11.95 4.00 -8.73
N ASP A 93 -11.17 2.91 -8.74
CA ASP A 93 -10.91 2.09 -7.56
C ASP A 93 -10.09 2.84 -6.52
N ILE A 94 -9.04 3.53 -6.94
CA ILE A 94 -8.21 4.35 -6.05
C ILE A 94 -9.04 5.45 -5.39
N ILE A 95 -9.83 6.17 -6.18
CA ILE A 95 -10.64 7.28 -5.66
C ILE A 95 -11.76 6.79 -4.74
N HIS A 96 -12.40 5.67 -5.07
CA HIS A 96 -13.40 5.05 -4.21
C HIS A 96 -12.80 4.64 -2.84
N ILE A 97 -11.62 4.02 -2.84
CA ILE A 97 -10.88 3.67 -1.62
C ILE A 97 -10.57 4.92 -0.80
N GLN A 98 -10.08 5.99 -1.43
CA GLN A 98 -9.76 7.24 -0.74
C GLN A 98 -10.99 7.89 -0.10
N ASP A 99 -12.11 7.96 -0.82
CA ASP A 99 -13.36 8.53 -0.29
C ASP A 99 -13.91 7.68 0.86
N HIS A 100 -13.82 6.35 0.76
CA HIS A 100 -14.22 5.42 1.82
C HIS A 100 -13.37 5.58 3.10
N LEU A 101 -12.03 5.62 2.96
CA LEU A 101 -11.12 5.82 4.08
C LEU A 101 -11.35 7.17 4.78
N TRP A 102 -11.63 8.22 4.01
CA TRP A 102 -11.95 9.53 4.56
C TRP A 102 -13.27 9.51 5.36
N GLU A 103 -14.30 8.86 4.85
CA GLU A 103 -15.58 8.75 5.55
C GLU A 103 -15.46 7.96 6.87
N GLN A 104 -14.70 6.86 6.88
CA GLN A 104 -14.40 6.11 8.11
C GLN A 104 -13.64 6.97 9.14
N HIS A 105 -12.69 7.80 8.67
CA HIS A 105 -11.97 8.73 9.53
C HIS A 105 -12.91 9.77 10.16
N ARG A 106 -13.84 10.33 9.38
CA ARG A 106 -14.85 11.27 9.88
C ARG A 106 -15.76 10.67 10.95
N GLN A 107 -16.03 9.37 10.85
CA GLN A 107 -16.84 8.62 11.83
C GLN A 107 -16.04 8.26 13.09
N GLY A 108 -14.77 8.69 13.20
CA GLY A 108 -13.93 8.44 14.37
C GLY A 108 -13.44 7.00 14.48
N MET A 109 -13.46 6.23 13.40
CA MET A 109 -12.93 4.87 13.38
C MET A 109 -11.40 4.89 13.48
N LEU A 110 -10.85 4.09 14.39
CA LEU A 110 -9.40 3.92 14.52
C LEU A 110 -8.85 3.03 13.39
N GLY A 111 -7.64 3.33 12.94
CA GLY A 111 -6.95 2.51 11.94
C GLY A 111 -7.48 2.71 10.51
N THR A 112 -8.05 3.86 10.21
CA THR A 112 -8.68 4.18 8.91
C THR A 112 -7.70 4.28 7.74
N GLY A 113 -6.38 4.16 7.97
CA GLY A 113 -5.38 4.12 6.91
C GLY A 113 -5.12 5.44 6.17
N ILE A 114 -5.61 6.57 6.71
CA ILE A 114 -5.32 7.88 6.10
C ILE A 114 -3.91 8.39 6.37
N SER A 115 -3.18 7.73 7.29
CA SER A 115 -1.80 8.11 7.59
C SER A 115 -0.89 7.83 6.40
N ALA A 116 -0.19 8.86 5.92
CA ALA A 116 0.76 8.74 4.83
C ALA A 116 2.11 8.15 5.28
N PHE A 117 2.41 8.19 6.58
CA PHE A 117 3.69 7.73 7.11
C PHE A 117 3.49 6.89 8.38
N PRO A 118 4.16 5.74 8.48
CA PRO A 118 4.91 5.06 7.42
C PRO A 118 3.98 4.42 6.36
N SER A 119 4.45 4.34 5.10
CA SER A 119 3.63 3.76 4.03
C SER A 119 3.48 2.25 4.18
N LEU A 120 2.28 1.82 4.56
CA LEU A 120 1.92 0.41 4.69
C LEU A 120 1.93 -0.30 3.33
N HIS A 121 1.54 0.39 2.26
CA HIS A 121 1.52 -0.16 0.90
C HIS A 121 2.92 -0.59 0.45
N VAL A 122 3.91 0.30 0.60
CA VAL A 122 5.30 0.01 0.26
C VAL A 122 5.88 -1.08 1.15
N ALA A 123 5.65 -0.99 2.46
CA ALA A 123 6.16 -1.99 3.41
C ALA A 123 5.59 -3.39 3.12
N ALA A 124 4.28 -3.50 2.87
CA ALA A 124 3.64 -4.75 2.50
C ALA A 124 4.12 -5.29 1.13
N ALA A 125 4.45 -4.41 0.18
CA ALA A 125 5.02 -4.80 -1.10
C ALA A 125 6.46 -5.34 -0.99
N ILE A 126 7.23 -4.91 0.02
CA ILE A 126 8.60 -5.39 0.25
C ILE A 126 8.61 -6.82 0.81
N VAL A 127 7.66 -7.19 1.66
CA VAL A 127 7.67 -8.51 2.34
C VAL A 127 7.70 -9.70 1.36
N PRO A 128 6.86 -9.79 0.31
CA PRO A 128 6.96 -10.87 -0.66
C PRO A 128 8.25 -10.86 -1.47
N VAL A 129 8.87 -9.69 -1.67
CA VAL A 129 10.17 -9.59 -2.34
C VAL A 129 11.28 -10.17 -1.47
N VAL A 130 11.29 -9.88 -0.17
CA VAL A 130 12.23 -10.48 0.79
C VAL A 130 12.10 -12.01 0.78
N TYR A 131 10.88 -12.54 0.83
CA TYR A 131 10.64 -13.96 0.71
C TYR A 131 11.17 -14.55 -0.61
N ALA A 132 10.91 -13.88 -1.72
CA ALA A 132 11.37 -14.32 -3.04
C ALA A 132 12.90 -14.35 -3.13
N LEU A 133 13.58 -13.35 -2.53
CA LEU A 133 15.05 -13.32 -2.46
C LEU A 133 15.61 -14.47 -1.61
N GLU A 134 14.95 -14.82 -0.50
CA GLU A 134 15.35 -15.99 0.32
C GLU A 134 15.17 -17.31 -0.45
N ARG A 135 14.11 -17.43 -1.26
CA ARG A 135 13.79 -18.67 -1.99
C ARG A 135 14.59 -18.81 -3.29
N TRP A 136 14.69 -17.74 -4.08
CA TRP A 136 15.25 -17.77 -5.44
C TRP A 136 16.54 -16.99 -5.60
N ARG A 137 17.02 -16.36 -4.53
CA ARG A 137 18.26 -15.59 -4.48
C ARG A 137 18.27 -14.50 -5.58
N TRP A 138 19.36 -14.40 -6.33
CA TRP A 138 19.53 -13.39 -7.40
C TRP A 138 18.45 -13.41 -8.49
N ARG A 139 17.79 -14.55 -8.71
CA ARG A 139 16.68 -14.67 -9.68
C ARG A 139 15.46 -13.84 -9.29
N ALA A 140 15.32 -13.47 -8.04
CA ALA A 140 14.25 -12.63 -7.55
C ALA A 140 14.54 -11.12 -7.67
N LEU A 141 15.73 -10.70 -8.09
CA LEU A 141 16.09 -9.28 -8.22
C LEU A 141 15.10 -8.46 -9.08
N PRO A 142 14.54 -8.96 -10.18
CA PRO A 142 13.55 -8.20 -10.94
C PRO A 142 12.30 -7.83 -10.12
N LEU A 143 11.98 -8.60 -9.07
CA LEU A 143 10.83 -8.33 -8.20
C LEU A 143 11.03 -7.08 -7.32
N LEU A 144 12.26 -6.54 -7.23
CA LEU A 144 12.51 -5.24 -6.60
C LEU A 144 11.79 -4.08 -7.31
N LEU A 145 11.38 -4.27 -8.57
CA LEU A 145 10.55 -3.30 -9.27
C LEU A 145 9.14 -3.18 -8.65
N HIS A 146 8.63 -4.24 -7.99
CA HIS A 146 7.31 -4.23 -7.39
C HIS A 146 7.11 -3.11 -6.34
N PRO A 147 7.93 -3.00 -5.27
CA PRO A 147 7.77 -1.90 -4.33
C PRO A 147 8.06 -0.53 -4.94
N LEU A 148 8.90 -0.43 -5.97
CA LEU A 148 9.15 0.83 -6.68
C LEU A 148 7.91 1.29 -7.46
N ILE A 149 7.17 0.36 -8.09
CA ILE A 149 5.92 0.68 -8.79
C ILE A 149 4.84 1.10 -7.78
N VAL A 150 4.76 0.43 -6.62
CA VAL A 150 3.81 0.81 -5.56
C VAL A 150 4.12 2.19 -4.97
N GLN A 151 5.38 2.59 -4.96
CA GLN A 151 5.81 3.91 -4.49
C GLN A 151 5.50 5.05 -5.49
N TYR A 152 5.43 4.73 -6.79
CA TYR A 152 5.19 5.72 -7.85
C TYR A 152 3.77 6.24 -7.85
#